data_4f0e811a6c53f036d32b31d9626b1a46
#
_entry.id   4f0e811a6c53f036d32b31d9626b1a46
#
_cell.length_a   1.000
_cell.length_b   1.000
_cell.length_c   1.000
_cell.angle_alpha   90.00
_cell.angle_beta   90.00
_cell.angle_gamma   90.00
#
_symmetry.space_group_name_H-M   'P 1'
#
loop_
_entity.id
_entity.type
_entity.pdbx_description
1 polymer ?
#
loop_
_entity_poly.entity_id
_entity_poly.type
_entity_poly.pdbx_seq_one_letter_code
_entity_poly.pdbx_strand_id
1 'polypeptide(L)'
;SYDEPIDGSALAIAMGATYVARWTTAQPVQMAKSIEAAIKHRGFSFIEVIAQCPPQSGKSVYGDKDPAFIMKYLKDHTVMYREGEPVPPGMIQCGVLHHDNDKGEYIERMEARLWEFGEQRGSKGVPGADRSAPDKSGAGPTAPDKSGAPEGGEAK
;
A
#
# COMPACT_ATOMS: atom_id res chain seq x y z
N SER A 1 28.39 1.73 -6.92
CA SER A 1 27.69 3.02 -6.86
C SER A 1 27.93 3.64 -5.51
N TYR A 2 28.19 4.92 -5.46
CA TYR A 2 28.29 5.67 -4.19
C TYR A 2 26.94 6.31 -3.81
N ASP A 3 25.90 6.07 -4.63
CA ASP A 3 24.59 6.64 -4.40
C ASP A 3 23.83 5.77 -3.39
N GLU A 4 23.20 6.41 -2.43
CA GLU A 4 22.30 5.75 -1.49
C GLU A 4 21.06 5.23 -2.24
N PRO A 5 20.61 4.00 -1.96
CA PRO A 5 19.42 3.46 -2.61
C PRO A 5 18.18 4.25 -2.21
N ILE A 6 17.36 4.58 -3.21
CA ILE A 6 16.06 5.22 -2.96
C ILE A 6 15.08 4.18 -2.42
N ASP A 7 14.48 4.46 -1.28
CA ASP A 7 13.34 3.68 -0.78
C ASP A 7 12.06 4.10 -1.50
N GLY A 8 11.64 3.31 -2.51
CA GLY A 8 10.46 3.58 -3.32
C GLY A 8 9.17 3.59 -2.51
N SER A 9 9.05 2.74 -1.51
CA SER A 9 7.88 2.69 -0.63
C SER A 9 7.80 3.92 0.27
N ALA A 10 8.90 4.35 0.87
CA ALA A 10 8.95 5.58 1.67
C ALA A 10 8.66 6.82 0.81
N LEU A 11 9.18 6.86 -0.42
CA LEU A 11 8.89 7.92 -1.37
C LEU A 11 7.40 7.97 -1.73
N ALA A 12 6.77 6.81 -2.00
CA ALA A 12 5.34 6.74 -2.30
C ALA A 12 4.48 7.26 -1.14
N ILE A 13 4.83 6.93 0.10
CA ILE A 13 4.15 7.45 1.30
C ILE A 13 4.30 8.98 1.37
N ALA A 14 5.51 9.50 1.18
CA ALA A 14 5.78 10.93 1.22
C ALA A 14 5.03 11.69 0.11
N MET A 15 4.82 11.07 -1.05
CA MET A 15 4.01 11.60 -2.15
C MET A 15 2.50 11.47 -1.91
N GLY A 16 2.07 10.86 -0.82
CA GLY A 16 0.68 10.80 -0.40
C GLY A 16 -0.07 9.55 -0.84
N ALA A 17 0.62 8.46 -1.15
CA ALA A 17 -0.01 7.16 -1.33
C ALA A 17 -0.69 6.73 -0.02
N THR A 18 -1.92 6.23 -0.12
CA THR A 18 -2.77 5.87 1.01
C THR A 18 -2.75 4.38 1.32
N TYR A 19 -2.27 3.56 0.38
CA TYR A 19 -1.96 2.16 0.60
C TYR A 19 -0.59 1.84 0.01
N VAL A 20 0.36 1.45 0.85
CA VAL A 20 1.72 1.10 0.39
C VAL A 20 2.11 -0.25 0.97
N ALA A 21 2.53 -1.17 0.10
CA ALA A 21 3.00 -2.48 0.51
C ALA A 21 4.29 -2.86 -0.25
N ARG A 22 5.14 -3.64 0.42
CA ARG A 22 6.34 -4.22 -0.18
C ARG A 22 6.34 -5.72 0.03
N TRP A 23 6.64 -6.45 -1.03
CA TRP A 23 6.72 -7.91 -1.01
C TRP A 23 7.91 -8.39 -1.82
N THR A 24 8.35 -9.62 -1.55
CA THR A 24 9.28 -10.34 -2.43
C THR A 24 8.54 -11.45 -3.17
N THR A 25 9.11 -11.93 -4.26
CA THR A 25 8.57 -13.10 -5.00
C THR A 25 8.58 -14.38 -4.17
N ALA A 26 9.27 -14.40 -3.03
CA ALA A 26 9.23 -15.52 -2.07
C ALA A 26 7.92 -15.60 -1.26
N GLN A 27 7.03 -14.59 -1.36
CA GLN A 27 5.78 -14.48 -0.60
C GLN A 27 4.56 -14.30 -1.51
N PRO A 28 4.32 -15.21 -2.49
CA PRO A 28 3.33 -14.99 -3.54
C PRO A 28 1.89 -14.91 -3.01
N VAL A 29 1.56 -15.65 -1.96
CA VAL A 29 0.21 -15.68 -1.39
C VAL A 29 -0.12 -14.35 -0.69
N GLN A 30 0.79 -13.85 0.12
CA GLN A 30 0.63 -12.57 0.83
C GLN A 30 0.61 -11.40 -0.16
N MET A 31 1.50 -11.44 -1.15
CA MET A 31 1.55 -10.48 -2.24
C MET A 31 0.21 -10.41 -3.00
N ALA A 32 -0.36 -11.57 -3.38
CA ALA A 32 -1.64 -11.61 -4.09
C ALA A 32 -2.78 -11.00 -3.26
N LYS A 33 -2.86 -11.31 -1.97
CA LYS A 33 -3.83 -10.71 -1.04
C LYS A 33 -3.65 -9.19 -0.92
N SER A 34 -2.41 -8.73 -0.90
CA SER A 34 -2.10 -7.30 -0.83
C SER A 34 -2.48 -6.58 -2.12
N ILE A 35 -2.28 -7.20 -3.29
CA ILE A 35 -2.72 -6.67 -4.58
C ILE A 35 -4.25 -6.57 -4.63
N GLU A 36 -4.95 -7.62 -4.18
CA GLU A 36 -6.41 -7.59 -4.10
C GLU A 36 -6.91 -6.46 -3.18
N ALA A 37 -6.29 -6.29 -2.02
CA ALA A 37 -6.61 -5.20 -1.09
C ALA A 37 -6.35 -3.83 -1.72
N ALA A 38 -5.24 -3.67 -2.44
CA ALA A 38 -4.89 -2.43 -3.13
C ALA A 38 -5.87 -2.05 -4.25
N ILE A 39 -6.40 -3.04 -4.98
CA ILE A 39 -7.43 -2.81 -6.01
C ILE A 39 -8.76 -2.36 -5.39
N LYS A 40 -9.11 -2.89 -4.21
CA LYS A 40 -10.33 -2.52 -3.48
C LYS A 40 -10.20 -1.23 -2.69
N HIS A 41 -8.97 -0.78 -2.46
CA HIS A 41 -8.68 0.43 -1.68
C HIS A 41 -9.14 1.69 -2.43
N ARG A 42 -9.81 2.58 -1.71
CA ARG A 42 -10.24 3.89 -2.23
C ARG A 42 -9.15 4.92 -1.97
N GLY A 43 -8.28 5.12 -2.95
CA GLY A 43 -7.16 6.03 -2.86
C GLY A 43 -6.00 5.64 -3.76
N PHE A 44 -4.85 6.24 -3.55
CA PHE A 44 -3.64 5.90 -4.29
C PHE A 44 -2.94 4.70 -3.64
N SER A 45 -2.88 3.57 -4.37
CA SER A 45 -2.18 2.37 -3.94
C SER A 45 -0.84 2.20 -4.66
N PHE A 46 0.20 1.86 -3.91
CA PHE A 46 1.53 1.54 -4.41
C PHE A 46 2.00 0.21 -3.86
N ILE A 47 2.37 -0.72 -4.74
CA ILE A 47 2.93 -2.02 -4.34
C ILE A 47 4.29 -2.19 -4.99
N GLU A 48 5.31 -2.33 -4.16
CA GLU A 48 6.66 -2.66 -4.57
C GLU A 48 6.89 -4.17 -4.48
N VAL A 49 7.35 -4.77 -5.58
CA VAL A 49 7.66 -6.19 -5.63
C VAL A 49 9.13 -6.38 -5.96
N ILE A 50 9.88 -6.94 -5.00
CA ILE A 50 11.29 -7.29 -5.20
C ILE A 50 11.36 -8.68 -5.81
N ALA A 51 11.75 -8.72 -7.08
CA ALA A 51 11.87 -9.95 -7.84
C ALA A 51 13.35 -10.31 -8.07
N GLN A 52 13.62 -11.60 -8.12
CA GLN A 52 14.94 -12.09 -8.52
C GLN A 52 15.16 -11.88 -10.02
N CYS A 53 16.38 -11.48 -10.38
CA CYS A 53 16.84 -11.42 -11.76
C CYS A 53 18.20 -12.15 -11.89
N PRO A 54 18.20 -13.49 -12.03
CA PRO A 54 19.42 -14.27 -12.03
C PRO A 54 20.47 -13.84 -13.06
N PRO A 55 20.11 -13.51 -14.33
CA PRO A 55 21.10 -13.13 -15.32
C PRO A 55 21.81 -11.82 -15.00
N GLN A 56 21.10 -10.83 -14.50
CA GLN A 56 21.62 -9.46 -14.33
C GLN A 56 22.13 -9.21 -12.91
N SER A 57 21.36 -9.58 -11.90
CA SER A 57 21.64 -9.26 -10.50
C SER A 57 22.25 -10.43 -9.73
N GLY A 58 22.18 -11.65 -10.26
CA GLY A 58 22.56 -12.85 -9.52
C GLY A 58 23.93 -12.76 -8.85
N LYS A 59 25.01 -12.57 -9.64
CA LYS A 59 26.36 -12.49 -9.09
C LYS A 59 26.64 -11.21 -8.30
N SER A 60 26.13 -10.08 -8.76
CA SER A 60 26.47 -8.78 -8.17
C SER A 60 25.72 -8.48 -6.87
N VAL A 61 24.50 -8.97 -6.73
CA VAL A 61 23.64 -8.70 -5.56
C VAL A 61 23.58 -9.89 -4.63
N TYR A 62 23.41 -11.11 -5.18
CA TYR A 62 23.19 -12.31 -4.38
C TYR A 62 24.39 -13.24 -4.28
N GLY A 63 25.45 -12.98 -5.07
CA GLY A 63 26.65 -13.81 -5.10
C GLY A 63 26.53 -15.08 -5.97
N ASP A 64 25.33 -15.44 -6.41
CA ASP A 64 25.07 -16.62 -7.24
C ASP A 64 24.00 -16.30 -8.29
N LYS A 65 23.99 -17.08 -9.39
CA LYS A 65 23.00 -17.01 -10.46
C LYS A 65 21.93 -18.11 -10.37
N ASP A 66 22.05 -19.03 -9.43
CA ASP A 66 21.04 -20.08 -9.25
C ASP A 66 19.72 -19.48 -8.75
N PRO A 67 18.61 -19.63 -9.49
CA PRO A 67 17.32 -19.13 -9.07
C PRO A 67 16.84 -19.68 -7.72
N ALA A 68 17.17 -20.95 -7.41
CA ALA A 68 16.78 -21.56 -6.15
C ALA A 68 17.54 -20.94 -4.97
N PHE A 69 18.84 -20.68 -5.16
CA PHE A 69 19.66 -19.96 -4.19
C PHE A 69 19.10 -18.54 -3.92
N ILE A 70 18.80 -17.79 -4.98
CA ILE A 70 18.28 -16.41 -4.85
C ILE A 70 16.91 -16.41 -4.17
N MET A 71 16.04 -17.37 -4.49
CA MET A 71 14.74 -17.50 -3.83
C MET A 71 14.89 -17.78 -2.33
N LYS A 72 15.82 -18.67 -1.97
CA LYS A 72 16.15 -18.93 -0.57
C LYS A 72 16.70 -17.70 0.12
N TYR A 73 17.61 -16.97 -0.54
CA TYR A 73 18.16 -15.72 -0.03
C TYR A 73 17.04 -14.70 0.28
N LEU A 74 16.14 -14.46 -0.67
CA LEU A 74 15.00 -13.53 -0.45
C LEU A 74 14.13 -13.97 0.73
N LYS A 75 13.90 -15.27 0.88
CA LYS A 75 13.12 -15.81 1.99
C LYS A 75 13.83 -15.61 3.34
N ASP A 76 15.12 -15.87 3.39
CA ASP A 76 15.91 -15.80 4.61
C ASP A 76 16.20 -14.34 5.04
N HIS A 77 16.22 -13.40 4.07
CA HIS A 77 16.49 -11.97 4.33
C HIS A 77 15.23 -11.10 4.35
N THR A 78 14.05 -11.69 4.53
CA THR A 78 12.80 -10.95 4.67
C THR A 78 12.36 -10.90 6.12
N VAL A 79 11.96 -9.71 6.58
CA VAL A 79 11.27 -9.49 7.85
C VAL A 79 9.92 -8.85 7.60
N MET A 80 8.93 -9.22 8.40
CA MET A 80 7.60 -8.62 8.29
C MET A 80 7.59 -7.27 8.99
N TYR A 81 6.92 -6.32 8.35
CA TYR A 81 6.70 -4.99 8.91
C TYR A 81 5.93 -5.07 10.24
N ARG A 82 6.46 -4.38 11.24
CA ARG A 82 5.79 -4.09 12.51
C ARG A 82 6.07 -2.64 12.87
N GLU A 83 5.01 -1.94 13.24
CA GLU A 83 5.09 -0.53 13.57
C GLU A 83 6.03 -0.30 14.76
N GLY A 84 6.96 0.64 14.60
CA GLY A 84 7.93 0.98 15.65
C GLY A 84 9.11 0.01 15.79
N GLU A 85 9.14 -1.11 15.08
CA GLU A 85 10.28 -2.02 15.10
C GLU A 85 11.33 -1.62 14.06
N PRO A 86 12.61 -1.49 14.44
CA PRO A 86 13.69 -1.19 13.50
C PRO A 86 13.95 -2.40 12.58
N VAL A 87 14.27 -2.13 11.33
CA VAL A 87 14.68 -3.16 10.38
C VAL A 87 16.12 -3.54 10.64
N PRO A 88 16.44 -4.82 10.87
CA PRO A 88 17.83 -5.24 11.02
C PRO A 88 18.64 -4.95 9.74
N PRO A 89 19.94 -4.59 9.86
CA PRO A 89 20.80 -4.35 8.70
C PRO A 89 20.79 -5.53 7.72
N GLY A 90 20.65 -5.24 6.42
CA GLY A 90 20.66 -6.24 5.36
C GLY A 90 19.35 -7.02 5.19
N MET A 91 18.32 -6.71 5.97
CA MET A 91 17.01 -7.35 5.83
C MET A 91 16.06 -6.50 4.97
N ILE A 92 15.18 -7.18 4.27
CA ILE A 92 14.12 -6.58 3.44
C ILE A 92 12.84 -6.57 4.26
N GLN A 93 12.35 -5.39 4.57
CA GLN A 93 11.08 -5.24 5.25
C GLN A 93 9.92 -5.43 4.27
N CYS A 94 9.03 -6.38 4.54
CA CYS A 94 7.85 -6.71 3.73
C CYS A 94 6.57 -6.61 4.54
N GLY A 95 5.48 -6.36 3.85
CA GLY A 95 4.15 -6.22 4.44
C GLY A 95 3.42 -4.99 3.93
N VAL A 96 2.30 -4.67 4.53
CA VAL A 96 1.60 -3.40 4.34
C VAL A 96 2.32 -2.37 5.22
N LEU A 97 3.03 -1.44 4.57
CA LEU A 97 3.89 -0.43 5.23
C LEU A 97 3.10 0.81 5.63
N HIS A 98 2.02 1.09 4.89
CA HIS A 98 1.15 2.23 5.15
C HIS A 98 -0.28 1.93 4.67
N HIS A 99 -1.27 2.30 5.48
CA HIS A 99 -2.68 2.16 5.13
C HIS A 99 -3.49 3.28 5.78
N ASP A 100 -3.99 4.21 4.98
CA ASP A 100 -4.80 5.34 5.38
C ASP A 100 -6.14 5.29 4.65
N ASN A 101 -7.23 5.06 5.37
CA ASN A 101 -8.59 5.01 4.83
C ASN A 101 -9.31 6.37 4.89
N ASP A 102 -8.75 7.35 5.57
CA ASP A 102 -9.45 8.61 5.88
C ASP A 102 -9.31 9.64 4.75
N LYS A 103 -8.30 9.46 3.90
CA LYS A 103 -7.94 10.44 2.88
C LYS A 103 -8.89 10.50 1.68
N GLY A 104 -9.71 9.49 1.48
CA GLY A 104 -10.66 9.41 0.38
C GLY A 104 -10.02 9.27 -1.01
N GLU A 105 -10.84 9.03 -2.00
CA GLU A 105 -10.43 8.82 -3.39
C GLU A 105 -10.08 10.17 -4.05
N TYR A 106 -9.06 10.17 -4.92
CA TYR A 106 -8.53 11.38 -5.55
C TYR A 106 -9.57 12.10 -6.42
N ILE A 107 -10.33 11.35 -7.21
CA ILE A 107 -11.34 11.93 -8.13
C ILE A 107 -12.43 12.63 -7.34
N GLU A 108 -12.93 12.03 -6.25
CA GLU A 108 -13.95 12.63 -5.39
C GLU A 108 -13.46 13.95 -4.77
N ARG A 109 -12.22 13.97 -4.32
CA ARG A 109 -11.59 15.18 -3.77
C ARG A 109 -11.37 16.25 -4.83
N MET A 110 -11.00 15.85 -6.04
CA MET A 110 -10.82 16.76 -7.15
C MET A 110 -12.16 17.34 -7.62
N GLU A 111 -13.20 16.51 -7.74
CA GLU A 111 -14.54 16.93 -8.12
C GLU A 111 -15.12 17.92 -7.09
N ALA A 112 -14.99 17.63 -5.80
CA ALA A 112 -15.40 18.54 -4.74
C ALA A 112 -14.69 19.90 -4.84
N ARG A 113 -13.38 19.90 -5.11
CA ARG A 113 -12.61 21.12 -5.28
C ARG A 113 -13.02 21.92 -6.54
N LEU A 114 -13.25 21.24 -7.66
CA LEU A 114 -13.69 21.87 -8.89
C LEU A 114 -15.09 22.51 -8.70
N TRP A 115 -15.95 21.85 -7.93
CA TRP A 115 -17.28 22.38 -7.60
C TRP A 115 -17.17 23.65 -6.77
N GLU A 116 -16.35 23.69 -5.72
CA GLU A 116 -16.10 24.88 -4.90
C GLU A 116 -15.56 26.05 -5.74
N PHE A 117 -14.64 25.79 -6.66
CA PHE A 117 -14.11 26.80 -7.58
C PHE A 117 -15.16 27.31 -8.56
N GLY A 118 -16.08 26.45 -9.02
CA GLY A 118 -17.18 26.82 -9.89
C GLY A 118 -18.14 27.78 -9.21
N GLU A 119 -18.51 27.51 -7.96
CA GLU A 119 -19.37 28.38 -7.15
C GLU A 119 -18.73 29.76 -6.87
N GLN A 120 -17.44 29.78 -6.50
CA GLN A 120 -16.71 31.03 -6.22
C GLN A 120 -16.59 31.95 -7.43
N ARG A 121 -16.54 31.40 -8.65
CA ARG A 121 -16.44 32.20 -9.89
C ARG A 121 -17.74 32.62 -10.49
N GLY A 122 -18.89 32.23 -9.92
CA GLY A 122 -20.22 32.56 -10.47
C GLY A 122 -20.38 32.08 -11.92
N SER A 123 -19.59 31.08 -12.34
CA SER A 123 -19.61 30.63 -13.72
C SER A 123 -20.89 29.87 -14.00
N LYS A 124 -21.69 30.37 -14.92
CA LYS A 124 -22.74 29.64 -15.60
C LYS A 124 -22.14 28.34 -16.11
N GLY A 125 -22.65 27.25 -15.62
CA GLY A 125 -22.29 25.85 -15.75
C GLY A 125 -21.19 25.46 -16.73
N VAL A 126 -20.31 24.57 -16.30
CA VAL A 126 -19.44 23.81 -17.19
C VAL A 126 -20.32 23.06 -18.17
N PRO A 127 -20.15 23.22 -19.51
CA PRO A 127 -20.98 22.50 -20.48
C PRO A 127 -20.76 20.99 -20.31
N GLY A 128 -21.81 20.26 -19.93
CA GLY A 128 -21.79 18.80 -19.76
C GLY A 128 -22.01 18.26 -18.37
N ALA A 129 -22.11 19.10 -17.34
CA ALA A 129 -22.38 18.67 -15.97
C ALA A 129 -23.86 18.68 -15.66
N ASP A 130 -24.62 17.80 -16.29
CA ASP A 130 -25.92 17.34 -15.75
C ASP A 130 -25.61 16.20 -14.75
N ARG A 131 -25.10 16.57 -13.57
CA ARG A 131 -24.92 15.66 -12.44
C ARG A 131 -25.40 16.40 -11.20
N SER A 132 -26.49 15.90 -10.64
CA SER A 132 -26.92 16.21 -9.27
C SER A 132 -25.72 16.17 -8.33
N ALA A 133 -25.64 17.13 -7.40
CA ALA A 133 -24.59 17.21 -6.40
C ALA A 133 -24.37 15.85 -5.73
N PRO A 134 -23.11 15.46 -5.43
CA PRO A 134 -22.84 14.20 -4.75
C PRO A 134 -23.64 14.16 -3.44
N ASP A 135 -24.40 13.07 -3.28
CA ASP A 135 -25.19 12.84 -2.07
C ASP A 135 -24.28 12.85 -0.83
N LYS A 136 -24.50 13.84 0.02
CA LYS A 136 -23.78 13.98 1.30
C LYS A 136 -24.26 12.98 2.36
N SER A 137 -25.18 12.06 2.02
CA SER A 137 -25.78 11.09 2.94
C SER A 137 -25.02 9.76 3.04
N GLY A 138 -23.87 9.62 2.38
CA GLY A 138 -23.01 8.44 2.51
C GLY A 138 -22.43 8.33 3.91
N ALA A 139 -23.23 7.81 4.85
CA ALA A 139 -22.74 7.34 6.13
C ALA A 139 -21.59 6.36 5.88
N GLY A 140 -20.40 6.69 6.35
CA GLY A 140 -19.24 5.80 6.30
C GLY A 140 -19.57 4.45 6.95
N PRO A 141 -18.90 3.39 6.53
CA PRO A 141 -19.14 2.07 7.10
C PRO A 141 -18.94 2.12 8.61
N THR A 142 -19.97 1.72 9.35
CA THR A 142 -19.96 1.53 10.80
C THR A 142 -18.77 0.66 11.17
N ALA A 143 -18.00 1.11 12.16
CA ALA A 143 -16.89 0.36 12.73
C ALA A 143 -17.38 -1.05 13.15
N PRO A 144 -16.57 -2.12 12.97
CA PRO A 144 -16.94 -3.45 13.41
C PRO A 144 -17.10 -3.45 14.93
N ASP A 145 -18.23 -3.98 15.37
CA ASP A 145 -18.56 -4.24 16.76
C ASP A 145 -17.47 -5.08 17.45
N LYS A 146 -16.88 -4.55 18.50
CA LYS A 146 -15.86 -5.21 19.35
C LYS A 146 -16.47 -6.09 20.45
N SER A 147 -17.71 -6.54 20.30
CA SER A 147 -18.35 -7.46 21.26
C SER A 147 -18.13 -8.91 20.86
N GLY A 148 -17.00 -9.49 21.19
CA GLY A 148 -16.70 -10.90 20.94
C GLY A 148 -15.36 -11.34 21.51
N ALA A 149 -15.09 -11.02 22.77
CA ALA A 149 -14.01 -11.68 23.50
C ALA A 149 -14.52 -13.06 23.98
N PRO A 150 -13.85 -14.18 23.67
CA PRO A 150 -14.17 -15.44 24.31
C PRO A 150 -13.63 -15.44 25.74
N GLU A 151 -14.55 -15.62 26.68
CA GLU A 151 -14.23 -15.90 28.10
C GLU A 151 -13.43 -17.19 28.20
N GLY A 152 -12.42 -17.15 29.08
CA GLY A 152 -11.49 -18.24 29.31
C GLY A 152 -12.18 -19.50 29.87
N GLY A 153 -11.91 -20.63 29.22
CA GLY A 153 -12.16 -21.94 29.78
C GLY A 153 -10.99 -22.39 30.62
N GLU A 154 -11.19 -22.51 31.93
CA GLU A 154 -10.28 -23.19 32.84
C GLU A 154 -10.18 -24.66 32.47
N ALA A 155 -8.94 -25.11 32.31
CA ALA A 155 -8.63 -26.53 32.19
C ALA A 155 -8.43 -27.15 33.57
N LYS A 156 -9.09 -28.27 33.78
CA LYS A 156 -8.75 -29.26 34.80
C LYS A 156 -7.68 -30.20 34.22
#